data_696459f3a9546a2ece7bc212171c0401
#
_entry.id   696459f3a9546a2ece7bc212171c0401
#
_cell.length_a   1.000
_cell.length_b   1.000
_cell.length_c   1.000
_cell.angle_alpha   90.00
_cell.angle_beta   90.00
_cell.angle_gamma   90.00
#
_symmetry.space_group_name_H-M   'P 1'
#
loop_
_entity.id
_entity.type
_entity.pdbx_description
1 polymer ?
#
loop_
_entity_poly.entity_id
_entity_poly.type
_entity_poly.pdbx_seq_one_letter_code
_entity_poly.pdbx_strand_id
1 'polypeptide(L)'
;MSVFTVLGAGAMGTALCKPLIESGWEVHLWGTWLDDHLLDCIKKGEPHPRIKVEAAPGIKTYRSDELAAALESSDVVDIAVTSDGLPRVTEMLLEDVGDLRALCLTAKGFWTNPEGRITLLPDAIRAIAADKGVSLPPIIAIGGPVKANECAAGEVTATTFACTDFDVAKRLAADASTATYGIRPSDDEVGVELCAALKNVYAIALGIADGLGEASGIPRHNLKAATFAQAIREMSILVDRAGGHAETPYGLAGVGDLEVTGLSG
;
A
#
# COMPACT_ATOMS: atom_id res chain seq x y z
N MET A 1 -3.19 24.71 -1.78
CA MET A 1 -2.23 23.57 -1.76
C MET A 1 -3.11 22.34 -1.73
N SER A 2 -2.82 21.34 -2.57
CA SER A 2 -3.61 20.10 -2.55
C SER A 2 -3.30 19.29 -1.31
N VAL A 3 -4.33 18.67 -0.72
CA VAL A 3 -4.24 17.91 0.53
C VAL A 3 -4.28 16.41 0.24
N PHE A 4 -3.30 15.68 0.76
CA PHE A 4 -3.25 14.22 0.72
C PHE A 4 -3.39 13.67 2.14
N THR A 5 -4.46 12.94 2.42
CA THR A 5 -4.71 12.36 3.74
C THR A 5 -4.37 10.87 3.74
N VAL A 6 -3.52 10.46 4.68
CA VAL A 6 -3.14 9.06 4.89
C VAL A 6 -3.84 8.53 6.14
N LEU A 7 -4.64 7.48 5.98
CA LEU A 7 -5.37 6.82 7.07
C LEU A 7 -4.60 5.61 7.58
N GLY A 8 -3.95 5.76 8.72
CA GLY A 8 -3.11 4.76 9.38
C GLY A 8 -1.68 5.25 9.59
N ALA A 9 -1.29 5.48 10.85
CA ALA A 9 0.05 5.91 11.22
C ALA A 9 1.03 4.74 11.41
N GLY A 10 0.78 3.61 10.74
CA GLY A 10 1.69 2.47 10.69
C GLY A 10 2.98 2.77 9.91
N ALA A 11 3.83 1.75 9.76
CA ALA A 11 5.12 1.90 9.09
C ALA A 11 5.00 2.50 7.68
N MET A 12 4.09 1.95 6.84
CA MET A 12 3.97 2.39 5.45
C MET A 12 3.28 3.74 5.32
N GLY A 13 2.16 3.97 6.07
CA GLY A 13 1.47 5.25 6.06
C GLY A 13 2.37 6.41 6.48
N THR A 14 3.16 6.24 7.56
CA THR A 14 4.14 7.25 7.99
C THR A 14 5.25 7.46 6.94
N ALA A 15 5.73 6.38 6.33
CA ALA A 15 6.80 6.47 5.32
C ALA A 15 6.37 7.22 4.06
N LEU A 16 5.13 7.02 3.59
CA LEU A 16 4.59 7.69 2.41
C LEU A 16 4.45 9.20 2.58
N CYS A 17 4.33 9.70 3.80
CA CYS A 17 4.24 11.14 4.04
C CYS A 17 5.46 11.90 3.48
N LYS A 18 6.66 11.28 3.49
CA LYS A 18 7.87 11.94 3.00
C LYS A 18 7.83 12.27 1.50
N PRO A 19 7.68 11.30 0.59
CA PRO A 19 7.62 11.62 -0.85
C PRO A 19 6.41 12.52 -1.20
N LEU A 20 5.29 12.42 -0.49
CA LEU A 20 4.13 13.28 -0.70
C LEU A 20 4.43 14.74 -0.33
N ILE A 21 5.12 15.00 0.78
CA ILE A 21 5.58 16.36 1.13
C ILE A 21 6.60 16.86 0.11
N GLU A 22 7.55 16.01 -0.30
CA GLU A 22 8.58 16.38 -1.29
C GLU A 22 7.99 16.69 -2.68
N SER A 23 6.86 16.10 -3.04
CA SER A 23 6.13 16.42 -4.28
C SER A 23 5.18 17.63 -4.14
N GLY A 24 5.13 18.26 -2.96
CA GLY A 24 4.42 19.52 -2.74
C GLY A 24 2.99 19.39 -2.20
N TRP A 25 2.59 18.21 -1.74
CA TRP A 25 1.32 18.02 -1.05
C TRP A 25 1.36 18.54 0.39
N GLU A 26 0.28 19.08 0.87
CA GLU A 26 -0.01 19.16 2.29
C GLU A 26 -0.43 17.78 2.76
N VAL A 27 0.22 17.24 3.78
CA VAL A 27 -0.01 15.86 4.21
C VAL A 27 -0.66 15.81 5.58
N HIS A 28 -1.83 15.18 5.62
CA HIS A 28 -2.56 14.84 6.82
C HIS A 28 -2.33 13.35 7.14
N LEU A 29 -1.91 13.03 8.34
CA LEU A 29 -1.74 11.66 8.81
C LEU A 29 -2.70 11.40 9.98
N TRP A 30 -3.70 10.60 9.72
CA TRP A 30 -4.64 10.15 10.74
C TRP A 30 -4.22 8.80 11.31
N GLY A 31 -4.14 8.70 12.63
CA GLY A 31 -3.87 7.45 13.33
C GLY A 31 -5.16 6.78 13.79
N THR A 32 -5.20 5.46 13.67
CA THR A 32 -6.28 4.65 14.23
C THR A 32 -6.22 4.67 15.77
N TRP A 33 -7.22 4.07 16.43
CA TRP A 33 -7.25 3.86 17.87
C TRP A 33 -6.09 3.03 18.45
N LEU A 34 -5.24 2.47 17.59
CA LEU A 34 -4.03 1.72 17.96
C LEU A 34 -2.74 2.54 17.80
N ASP A 35 -2.82 3.74 17.20
CA ASP A 35 -1.65 4.45 16.70
C ASP A 35 -1.23 5.67 17.55
N ASP A 36 -1.93 5.96 18.66
CA ASP A 36 -1.65 7.15 19.49
C ASP A 36 -0.18 7.28 19.89
N HIS A 37 0.45 6.17 20.27
CA HIS A 37 1.86 6.15 20.63
C HIS A 37 2.79 6.45 19.44
N LEU A 38 2.37 6.12 18.22
CA LEU A 38 3.11 6.42 16.99
C LEU A 38 3.01 7.90 16.64
N LEU A 39 1.80 8.47 16.76
CA LEU A 39 1.57 9.90 16.56
C LEU A 39 2.35 10.75 17.58
N ASP A 40 2.44 10.29 18.83
CA ASP A 40 3.22 10.97 19.86
C ASP A 40 4.72 10.99 19.54
N CYS A 41 5.29 9.89 19.00
CA CYS A 41 6.66 9.85 18.51
C CYS A 41 6.87 10.86 17.36
N ILE A 42 5.95 10.89 16.39
CA ILE A 42 6.02 11.82 15.26
C ILE A 42 5.98 13.28 15.72
N LYS A 43 5.06 13.62 16.63
CA LYS A 43 4.95 14.98 17.21
C LYS A 43 6.21 15.43 17.95
N LYS A 44 6.94 14.49 18.57
CA LYS A 44 8.18 14.77 19.31
C LYS A 44 9.42 14.79 18.41
N GLY A 45 9.31 14.43 17.13
CA GLY A 45 10.46 14.25 16.25
C GLY A 45 11.33 13.05 16.65
N GLU A 46 10.74 12.04 17.30
CA GLU A 46 11.39 10.81 17.66
C GLU A 46 11.32 9.79 16.51
N PRO A 47 12.31 8.90 16.34
CA PRO A 47 12.23 7.83 15.35
C PRO A 47 10.99 6.96 15.54
N HIS A 48 10.24 6.76 14.46
CA HIS A 48 9.05 5.91 14.49
C HIS A 48 9.44 4.47 14.88
N PRO A 49 8.76 3.84 15.87
CA PRO A 49 9.21 2.58 16.48
C PRO A 49 9.43 1.40 15.51
N ARG A 50 8.66 1.36 14.42
CA ARG A 50 8.74 0.27 13.43
C ARG A 50 9.76 0.51 12.33
N ILE A 51 9.86 1.74 11.81
CA ILE A 51 10.76 2.05 10.69
C ILE A 51 12.13 2.56 11.13
N LYS A 52 12.30 2.92 12.41
CA LYS A 52 13.54 3.41 13.01
C LYS A 52 14.12 4.69 12.36
N VAL A 53 13.25 5.44 11.69
CA VAL A 53 13.55 6.72 11.03
C VAL A 53 12.56 7.75 11.55
N GLU A 54 13.00 8.99 11.67
CA GLU A 54 12.10 10.11 11.98
C GLU A 54 11.12 10.33 10.82
N ALA A 55 9.88 10.66 11.15
CA ALA A 55 8.91 11.04 10.15
C ALA A 55 9.28 12.38 9.49
N ALA A 56 8.88 12.57 8.24
CA ALA A 56 9.15 13.81 7.53
C ALA A 56 8.56 15.02 8.28
N PRO A 57 9.27 16.16 8.34
CA PRO A 57 8.73 17.37 8.94
C PRO A 57 7.55 17.91 8.11
N GLY A 58 6.60 18.54 8.78
CA GLY A 58 5.45 19.16 8.13
C GLY A 58 4.19 18.29 8.03
N ILE A 59 4.22 17.06 8.54
CA ILE A 59 3.03 16.21 8.67
C ILE A 59 2.08 16.82 9.70
N LYS A 60 0.80 17.03 9.31
CA LYS A 60 -0.27 17.32 10.24
C LYS A 60 -0.85 16.00 10.76
N THR A 61 -0.79 15.78 12.05
CA THR A 61 -1.22 14.52 12.67
C THR A 61 -2.56 14.66 13.35
N TYR A 62 -3.43 13.66 13.19
CA TYR A 62 -4.78 13.59 13.74
C TYR A 62 -4.99 12.28 14.48
N ARG A 63 -5.66 12.32 15.63
CA ARG A 63 -6.03 11.13 16.42
C ARG A 63 -7.28 10.45 15.86
N SER A 64 -7.60 9.29 16.39
CA SER A 64 -8.68 8.45 15.88
C SER A 64 -10.07 9.11 15.94
N ASP A 65 -10.29 10.04 16.86
CA ASP A 65 -11.53 10.82 16.99
C ASP A 65 -11.55 12.11 16.16
N GLU A 66 -10.46 12.40 15.43
CA GLU A 66 -10.30 13.61 14.60
C GLU A 66 -10.39 13.30 13.10
N LEU A 67 -11.05 12.19 12.70
CA LEU A 67 -11.10 11.77 11.30
C LEU A 67 -11.73 12.84 10.38
N ALA A 68 -12.87 13.40 10.78
CA ALA A 68 -13.52 14.45 9.99
C ALA A 68 -12.60 15.67 9.77
N ALA A 69 -11.84 16.07 10.80
CA ALA A 69 -10.86 17.14 10.67
C ALA A 69 -9.66 16.76 9.77
N ALA A 70 -9.24 15.50 9.80
CA ALA A 70 -8.19 15.00 8.92
C ALA A 70 -8.62 14.99 7.44
N LEU A 71 -9.91 14.73 7.19
CA LEU A 71 -10.50 14.68 5.84
C LEU A 71 -10.88 16.06 5.29
N GLU A 72 -10.94 17.07 6.15
CA GLU A 72 -11.28 18.43 5.72
C GLU A 72 -10.34 18.90 4.61
N SER A 73 -10.91 19.31 3.49
CA SER A 73 -10.19 19.76 2.29
C SER A 73 -9.29 18.70 1.61
N SER A 74 -9.47 17.41 1.92
CA SER A 74 -8.72 16.34 1.26
C SER A 74 -9.06 16.25 -0.23
N ASP A 75 -8.03 16.23 -1.08
CA ASP A 75 -8.16 15.93 -2.51
C ASP A 75 -8.00 14.45 -2.79
N VAL A 76 -7.12 13.79 -2.04
CA VAL A 76 -6.81 12.35 -2.15
C VAL A 76 -6.71 11.75 -0.77
N VAL A 77 -7.24 10.54 -0.61
CA VAL A 77 -7.12 9.77 0.63
C VAL A 77 -6.43 8.45 0.34
N ASP A 78 -5.50 8.02 1.19
CA ASP A 78 -4.90 6.67 1.15
C ASP A 78 -5.28 5.86 2.37
N ILE A 79 -5.79 4.65 2.17
CA ILE A 79 -6.03 3.68 3.24
C ILE A 79 -4.78 2.84 3.45
N ALA A 80 -4.02 3.15 4.52
CA ALA A 80 -2.73 2.55 4.87
C ALA A 80 -2.80 1.67 6.13
N VAL A 81 -3.94 1.04 6.36
CA VAL A 81 -4.15 0.11 7.50
C VAL A 81 -3.95 -1.35 7.08
N THR A 82 -4.00 -2.28 8.03
CA THR A 82 -4.03 -3.71 7.72
C THR A 82 -5.35 -4.12 7.05
N SER A 83 -5.35 -5.23 6.30
CA SER A 83 -6.57 -5.75 5.65
C SER A 83 -7.72 -5.98 6.63
N ASP A 84 -7.42 -6.40 7.87
CA ASP A 84 -8.43 -6.58 8.92
C ASP A 84 -9.05 -5.25 9.40
N GLY A 85 -8.26 -4.17 9.38
CA GLY A 85 -8.74 -2.83 9.77
C GLY A 85 -9.50 -2.10 8.66
N LEU A 86 -9.29 -2.51 7.41
CA LEU A 86 -9.81 -1.82 6.23
C LEU A 86 -11.34 -1.67 6.23
N PRO A 87 -12.16 -2.69 6.53
CA PRO A 87 -13.63 -2.51 6.50
C PRO A 87 -14.09 -1.41 7.44
N ARG A 88 -13.62 -1.42 8.68
CA ARG A 88 -13.99 -0.41 9.68
C ARG A 88 -13.53 1.00 9.28
N VAL A 89 -12.30 1.14 8.80
CA VAL A 89 -11.79 2.46 8.35
C VAL A 89 -12.54 2.93 7.11
N THR A 90 -12.90 2.02 6.21
CA THR A 90 -13.75 2.36 5.05
C THR A 90 -15.12 2.85 5.49
N GLU A 91 -15.79 2.16 6.42
CA GLU A 91 -17.08 2.59 6.95
C GLU A 91 -17.04 3.99 7.56
N MET A 92 -15.99 4.29 8.34
CA MET A 92 -15.78 5.61 8.94
C MET A 92 -15.49 6.68 7.87
N LEU A 93 -14.63 6.37 6.89
CA LEU A 93 -14.33 7.28 5.78
C LEU A 93 -15.59 7.66 5.00
N LEU A 94 -16.48 6.69 4.75
CA LEU A 94 -17.70 6.92 3.95
C LEU A 94 -18.74 7.81 4.65
N GLU A 95 -18.60 8.09 5.95
CA GLU A 95 -19.45 9.05 6.66
C GLU A 95 -19.11 10.50 6.30
N ASP A 96 -17.83 10.76 5.97
CA ASP A 96 -17.29 12.09 5.67
C ASP A 96 -16.57 12.15 4.31
N VAL A 97 -16.80 11.18 3.42
CA VAL A 97 -16.19 11.18 2.09
C VAL A 97 -16.70 12.37 1.28
N GLY A 98 -15.82 13.35 1.09
CA GLY A 98 -16.10 14.53 0.27
C GLY A 98 -15.93 14.24 -1.22
N ASP A 99 -15.71 15.30 -1.99
CA ASP A 99 -15.44 15.21 -3.43
C ASP A 99 -13.95 14.92 -3.66
N LEU A 100 -13.55 13.65 -3.49
CA LEU A 100 -12.18 13.19 -3.65
C LEU A 100 -11.84 12.95 -5.12
N ARG A 101 -10.63 13.33 -5.52
CA ARG A 101 -10.06 13.01 -6.84
C ARG A 101 -9.73 11.52 -6.99
N ALA A 102 -9.31 10.86 -5.90
CA ALA A 102 -8.99 9.44 -5.85
C ALA A 102 -8.97 8.92 -4.41
N LEU A 103 -9.23 7.63 -4.27
CA LEU A 103 -9.00 6.84 -3.05
C LEU A 103 -7.85 5.87 -3.33
N CYS A 104 -6.71 6.09 -2.69
CA CYS A 104 -5.53 5.22 -2.78
C CYS A 104 -5.60 4.08 -1.78
N LEU A 105 -4.95 2.97 -2.08
CA LEU A 105 -4.90 1.78 -1.26
C LEU A 105 -3.47 1.24 -1.21
N THR A 106 -2.79 1.48 -0.09
CA THR A 106 -1.49 0.86 0.22
C THR A 106 -1.63 -0.36 1.12
N ALA A 107 -2.82 -0.60 1.69
CA ALA A 107 -3.14 -1.85 2.37
C ALA A 107 -2.93 -3.03 1.41
N LYS A 108 -2.42 -4.16 1.93
CA LYS A 108 -2.13 -5.35 1.13
C LYS A 108 -2.78 -6.57 1.76
N GLY A 109 -3.40 -7.41 0.94
CA GLY A 109 -4.02 -8.64 1.41
C GLY A 109 -5.34 -8.93 0.73
N PHE A 110 -6.10 -9.78 1.37
CA PHE A 110 -7.43 -10.17 0.93
C PHE A 110 -8.46 -9.83 2.01
N TRP A 111 -9.69 -9.71 1.60
CA TRP A 111 -10.84 -9.66 2.49
C TRP A 111 -11.74 -10.87 2.29
N THR A 112 -12.27 -11.39 3.39
CA THR A 112 -13.28 -12.45 3.33
C THR A 112 -14.65 -11.81 3.54
N ASN A 113 -15.50 -11.88 2.51
CA ASN A 113 -16.82 -11.30 2.59
C ASN A 113 -17.75 -12.12 3.52
N PRO A 114 -18.93 -11.62 3.89
CA PRO A 114 -19.87 -12.32 4.77
C PRO A 114 -20.29 -13.72 4.29
N GLU A 115 -20.23 -13.97 2.97
CA GLU A 115 -20.52 -15.28 2.36
C GLU A 115 -19.31 -16.25 2.40
N GLY A 116 -18.19 -15.85 3.02
CA GLY A 116 -16.98 -16.65 3.13
C GLY A 116 -16.12 -16.69 1.87
N ARG A 117 -16.32 -15.79 0.90
CA ARG A 117 -15.51 -15.70 -0.32
C ARG A 117 -14.36 -14.71 -0.13
N ILE A 118 -13.19 -15.08 -0.63
CA ILE A 118 -12.02 -14.22 -0.66
C ILE A 118 -12.15 -13.24 -1.83
N THR A 119 -11.99 -11.93 -1.56
CA THR A 119 -12.04 -10.86 -2.55
C THR A 119 -10.83 -9.94 -2.41
N LEU A 120 -10.55 -9.14 -3.43
CA LEU A 120 -9.56 -8.07 -3.36
C LEU A 120 -10.05 -6.91 -2.50
N LEU A 121 -9.13 -6.13 -1.97
CA LEU A 121 -9.47 -5.01 -1.08
C LEU A 121 -10.27 -3.89 -1.78
N PRO A 122 -9.99 -3.51 -3.06
CA PRO A 122 -10.84 -2.57 -3.78
C PRO A 122 -12.30 -3.04 -3.89
N ASP A 123 -12.53 -4.34 -4.10
CA ASP A 123 -13.88 -4.90 -4.18
C ASP A 123 -14.58 -4.87 -2.83
N ALA A 124 -13.84 -5.07 -1.74
CA ALA A 124 -14.36 -4.90 -0.38
C ALA A 124 -14.84 -3.46 -0.16
N ILE A 125 -14.04 -2.46 -0.54
CA ILE A 125 -14.39 -1.04 -0.43
C ILE A 125 -15.65 -0.75 -1.25
N ARG A 126 -15.72 -1.24 -2.49
CA ARG A 126 -16.88 -1.08 -3.37
C ARG A 126 -18.15 -1.70 -2.78
N ALA A 127 -18.05 -2.90 -2.20
CA ALA A 127 -19.16 -3.58 -1.55
C ALA A 127 -19.70 -2.79 -0.35
N ILE A 128 -18.81 -2.32 0.53
CA ILE A 128 -19.16 -1.51 1.72
C ILE A 128 -19.84 -0.19 1.29
N ALA A 129 -19.31 0.47 0.28
CA ALA A 129 -19.88 1.71 -0.22
C ALA A 129 -21.26 1.50 -0.86
N ALA A 130 -21.43 0.41 -1.62
CA ALA A 130 -22.72 0.04 -2.21
C ALA A 130 -23.78 -0.22 -1.14
N ASP A 131 -23.43 -0.92 -0.07
CA ASP A 131 -24.34 -1.19 1.06
C ASP A 131 -24.78 0.10 1.78
N LYS A 132 -23.92 1.11 1.80
CA LYS A 132 -24.22 2.45 2.37
C LYS A 132 -24.86 3.40 1.36
N GLY A 133 -24.94 3.03 0.08
CA GLY A 133 -25.45 3.90 -0.99
C GLY A 133 -24.55 5.10 -1.31
N VAL A 134 -23.25 5.00 -1.03
CA VAL A 134 -22.26 6.05 -1.23
C VAL A 134 -21.51 5.81 -2.55
N SER A 135 -21.37 6.85 -3.36
CA SER A 135 -20.56 6.81 -4.59
C SER A 135 -19.08 6.99 -4.24
N LEU A 136 -18.22 6.14 -4.78
CA LEU A 136 -16.79 6.19 -4.58
C LEU A 136 -16.07 7.02 -5.66
N PRO A 137 -15.00 7.73 -5.31
CA PRO A 137 -14.03 8.20 -6.28
C PRO A 137 -13.32 7.01 -6.94
N PRO A 138 -12.54 7.25 -8.03
CA PRO A 138 -11.66 6.21 -8.58
C PRO A 138 -10.74 5.63 -7.50
N ILE A 139 -10.61 4.30 -7.45
CA ILE A 139 -9.68 3.62 -6.54
C ILE A 139 -8.35 3.42 -7.24
N ILE A 140 -7.26 3.71 -6.54
CA ILE A 140 -5.89 3.50 -7.00
C ILE A 140 -5.22 2.44 -6.12
N ALA A 141 -4.96 1.28 -6.70
CA ALA A 141 -4.14 0.24 -6.08
C ALA A 141 -2.65 0.62 -6.13
N ILE A 142 -1.93 0.47 -5.02
CA ILE A 142 -0.51 0.80 -4.93
C ILE A 142 0.30 -0.47 -4.65
N GLY A 143 1.20 -0.83 -5.58
CA GLY A 143 2.05 -2.01 -5.45
C GLY A 143 3.45 -1.80 -6.01
N GLY A 144 4.48 -2.30 -5.29
CA GLY A 144 5.86 -2.17 -5.73
C GLY A 144 6.88 -2.32 -4.60
N PRO A 145 8.19 -2.32 -4.94
CA PRO A 145 9.29 -2.55 -4.01
C PRO A 145 9.53 -1.32 -3.12
N VAL A 146 8.65 -1.10 -2.16
CA VAL A 146 8.75 0.01 -1.22
C VAL A 146 8.89 -0.52 0.20
N LYS A 147 10.12 -0.53 0.73
CA LYS A 147 10.36 -0.73 2.17
C LYS A 147 10.13 0.57 2.92
N ALA A 148 9.32 0.52 3.96
CA ALA A 148 8.91 1.70 4.70
C ALA A 148 10.08 2.49 5.29
N ASN A 149 11.10 1.82 5.84
CA ASN A 149 12.29 2.49 6.39
C ASN A 149 13.13 3.20 5.32
N GLU A 150 13.29 2.61 4.13
CA GLU A 150 14.01 3.19 3.01
C GLU A 150 13.25 4.38 2.42
N CYS A 151 11.94 4.23 2.21
CA CYS A 151 11.06 5.31 1.75
C CYS A 151 11.08 6.50 2.72
N ALA A 152 10.96 6.26 4.02
CA ALA A 152 11.03 7.31 5.05
C ALA A 152 12.42 7.98 5.13
N ALA A 153 13.50 7.23 4.83
CA ALA A 153 14.85 7.78 4.74
C ALA A 153 15.09 8.61 3.46
N GLY A 154 14.21 8.50 2.46
CA GLY A 154 14.35 9.17 1.16
C GLY A 154 15.26 8.43 0.18
N GLU A 155 15.45 7.11 0.39
CA GLU A 155 16.16 6.27 -0.56
C GLU A 155 15.37 6.08 -1.85
N VAL A 156 16.08 5.89 -2.97
CA VAL A 156 15.45 5.76 -4.28
C VAL A 156 14.59 4.51 -4.32
N THR A 157 13.32 4.69 -4.65
CA THR A 157 12.34 3.62 -4.78
C THR A 157 11.38 3.87 -5.93
N ALA A 158 10.64 2.85 -6.32
CA ALA A 158 9.61 2.96 -7.36
C ALA A 158 8.40 2.10 -7.02
N THR A 159 7.22 2.55 -7.44
CA THR A 159 5.95 1.84 -7.23
C THR A 159 5.06 1.96 -8.46
N THR A 160 3.96 1.21 -8.47
CA THR A 160 2.90 1.30 -9.48
C THR A 160 1.66 1.86 -8.84
N PHE A 161 1.03 2.85 -9.48
CA PHE A 161 -0.31 3.32 -9.18
C PHE A 161 -1.23 2.80 -10.28
N ALA A 162 -2.16 1.93 -9.91
CA ALA A 162 -3.06 1.29 -10.86
C ALA A 162 -4.51 1.67 -10.60
N CYS A 163 -5.21 2.09 -11.65
CA CYS A 163 -6.62 2.46 -11.62
C CYS A 163 -7.28 2.01 -12.93
N THR A 164 -8.51 1.55 -12.86
CA THR A 164 -9.31 1.23 -14.06
C THR A 164 -9.50 2.46 -14.97
N ASP A 165 -9.48 3.68 -14.41
CA ASP A 165 -9.31 4.92 -15.16
C ASP A 165 -7.83 5.29 -15.22
N PHE A 166 -7.17 4.91 -16.33
CA PHE A 166 -5.74 5.15 -16.54
C PHE A 166 -5.34 6.62 -16.43
N ASP A 167 -6.20 7.55 -16.86
CA ASP A 167 -5.91 8.97 -16.81
C ASP A 167 -5.84 9.49 -15.36
N VAL A 168 -6.64 8.92 -14.45
CA VAL A 168 -6.55 9.22 -13.02
C VAL A 168 -5.21 8.72 -12.46
N ALA A 169 -4.84 7.46 -12.73
CA ALA A 169 -3.55 6.90 -12.32
C ALA A 169 -2.38 7.74 -12.85
N LYS A 170 -2.42 8.15 -14.11
CA LYS A 170 -1.38 8.94 -14.77
C LYS A 170 -1.23 10.34 -14.16
N ARG A 171 -2.36 11.02 -13.90
CA ARG A 171 -2.33 12.35 -13.26
C ARG A 171 -1.77 12.28 -11.86
N LEU A 172 -2.26 11.35 -11.03
CA LEU A 172 -1.79 11.23 -9.65
C LEU A 172 -0.32 10.77 -9.59
N ALA A 173 0.10 9.86 -10.48
CA ALA A 173 1.50 9.47 -10.60
C ALA A 173 2.41 10.66 -10.91
N ALA A 174 1.99 11.57 -11.80
CA ALA A 174 2.74 12.78 -12.11
C ALA A 174 2.78 13.76 -10.93
N ASP A 175 1.64 13.92 -10.22
CA ASP A 175 1.51 14.84 -9.08
C ASP A 175 2.29 14.38 -7.83
N ALA A 176 2.50 13.07 -7.66
CA ALA A 176 3.11 12.49 -6.46
C ALA A 176 4.53 11.93 -6.67
N SER A 177 5.05 11.87 -7.91
CA SER A 177 6.42 11.44 -8.18
C SER A 177 7.44 12.47 -7.72
N THR A 178 8.57 11.97 -7.21
CA THR A 178 9.75 12.77 -6.86
C THR A 178 11.02 12.20 -7.49
N ALA A 179 12.16 12.81 -7.25
CA ALA A 179 13.46 12.29 -7.72
C ALA A 179 13.80 10.93 -7.06
N THR A 180 13.28 10.68 -5.84
CA THR A 180 13.55 9.47 -5.06
C THR A 180 12.36 8.52 -4.99
N TYR A 181 11.16 8.95 -5.40
CA TYR A 181 9.94 8.13 -5.40
C TYR A 181 9.31 8.14 -6.80
N GLY A 182 9.72 7.17 -7.62
CA GLY A 182 9.20 7.02 -8.99
C GLY A 182 7.86 6.28 -9.01
N ILE A 183 6.85 6.83 -9.69
CA ILE A 183 5.54 6.19 -9.80
C ILE A 183 5.26 5.85 -11.26
N ARG A 184 4.95 4.58 -11.54
CA ARG A 184 4.46 4.11 -12.84
C ARG A 184 2.95 4.01 -12.83
N PRO A 185 2.24 4.71 -13.70
CA PRO A 185 0.79 4.51 -13.84
C PRO A 185 0.49 3.19 -14.56
N SER A 186 -0.62 2.55 -14.20
CA SER A 186 -1.16 1.33 -14.82
C SER A 186 -2.67 1.40 -14.86
N ASP A 187 -3.30 0.69 -15.80
CA ASP A 187 -4.73 0.44 -15.87
C ASP A 187 -5.14 -0.91 -15.25
N ASP A 188 -4.16 -1.68 -14.77
CA ASP A 188 -4.37 -3.00 -14.17
C ASP A 188 -4.47 -2.95 -12.64
N GLU A 189 -5.60 -2.46 -12.13
CA GLU A 189 -5.90 -2.46 -10.69
C GLU A 189 -5.88 -3.87 -10.11
N VAL A 190 -6.52 -4.84 -10.80
CA VAL A 190 -6.63 -6.23 -10.36
C VAL A 190 -5.27 -6.88 -10.25
N GLY A 191 -4.41 -6.73 -11.26
CA GLY A 191 -3.09 -7.33 -11.28
C GLY A 191 -2.18 -6.77 -10.20
N VAL A 192 -2.19 -5.46 -9.98
CA VAL A 192 -1.38 -4.81 -8.94
C VAL A 192 -1.83 -5.25 -7.54
N GLU A 193 -3.14 -5.25 -7.25
CA GLU A 193 -3.68 -5.70 -5.96
C GLU A 193 -3.38 -7.18 -5.70
N LEU A 194 -3.59 -8.03 -6.70
CA LEU A 194 -3.35 -9.46 -6.55
C LEU A 194 -1.86 -9.75 -6.31
N CYS A 195 -0.95 -9.09 -7.03
CA CYS A 195 0.48 -9.19 -6.78
C CYS A 195 0.83 -8.76 -5.35
N ALA A 196 0.30 -7.62 -4.89
CA ALA A 196 0.54 -7.10 -3.55
C ALA A 196 0.03 -8.04 -2.45
N ALA A 197 -1.09 -8.73 -2.66
CA ALA A 197 -1.63 -9.72 -1.74
C ALA A 197 -0.82 -11.03 -1.72
N LEU A 198 -0.47 -11.55 -2.90
CA LEU A 198 0.21 -12.85 -3.06
C LEU A 198 1.69 -12.80 -2.65
N LYS A 199 2.35 -11.65 -2.72
CA LYS A 199 3.79 -11.56 -2.41
C LYS A 199 4.16 -12.16 -1.05
N ASN A 200 3.33 -11.95 -0.03
CA ASN A 200 3.60 -12.46 1.32
C ASN A 200 3.52 -13.99 1.37
N VAL A 201 2.62 -14.59 0.60
CA VAL A 201 2.50 -16.06 0.47
C VAL A 201 3.78 -16.63 -0.13
N TYR A 202 4.25 -16.03 -1.22
CA TYR A 202 5.48 -16.50 -1.88
C TYR A 202 6.75 -16.16 -1.09
N ALA A 203 6.76 -15.04 -0.36
CA ALA A 203 7.88 -14.71 0.55
C ALA A 203 8.04 -15.77 1.65
N ILE A 204 6.94 -16.33 2.18
CA ILE A 204 6.98 -17.47 3.12
C ILE A 204 7.66 -18.69 2.44
N ALA A 205 7.30 -18.98 1.18
CA ALA A 205 7.92 -20.09 0.45
C ALA A 205 9.42 -19.88 0.22
N LEU A 206 9.85 -18.63 -0.06
CA LEU A 206 11.26 -18.28 -0.15
C LEU A 206 11.99 -18.42 1.19
N GLY A 207 11.34 -18.01 2.29
CA GLY A 207 11.87 -18.16 3.66
C GLY A 207 12.05 -19.63 4.08
N ILE A 208 11.26 -20.57 3.53
CA ILE A 208 11.47 -22.01 3.78
C ILE A 208 12.86 -22.43 3.25
N ALA A 209 13.28 -21.93 2.08
CA ALA A 209 14.59 -22.24 1.53
C ALA A 209 15.74 -21.71 2.42
N ASP A 210 15.56 -20.52 3.00
CA ASP A 210 16.51 -19.94 3.95
C ASP A 210 16.59 -20.77 5.23
N GLY A 211 15.45 -21.08 5.86
CA GLY A 211 15.39 -21.91 7.05
C GLY A 211 15.97 -23.32 6.88
N LEU A 212 15.77 -23.96 5.72
CA LEU A 212 16.41 -25.23 5.39
C LEU A 212 17.94 -25.07 5.23
N GLY A 213 18.40 -23.95 4.72
CA GLY A 213 19.82 -23.60 4.61
C GLY A 213 20.46 -23.44 5.99
N GLU A 214 19.84 -22.68 6.87
CA GLU A 214 20.28 -22.48 8.26
C GLU A 214 20.32 -23.79 9.03
N ALA A 215 19.28 -24.60 8.96
CA ALA A 215 19.19 -25.90 9.68
C ALA A 215 20.24 -26.90 9.23
N SER A 216 20.66 -26.88 7.94
CA SER A 216 21.62 -27.85 7.40
C SER A 216 23.05 -27.33 7.32
N GLY A 217 23.27 -26.03 7.53
CA GLY A 217 24.54 -25.36 7.26
C GLY A 217 24.92 -25.28 5.78
N ILE A 218 24.02 -25.62 4.87
CA ILE A 218 24.24 -25.59 3.42
C ILE A 218 23.23 -24.63 2.76
N PRO A 219 23.67 -23.51 2.19
CA PRO A 219 22.77 -22.55 1.52
C PRO A 219 21.90 -23.21 0.44
N ARG A 220 20.66 -22.77 0.34
CA ARG A 220 19.67 -23.33 -0.62
C ARG A 220 19.37 -22.34 -1.77
N HIS A 221 20.38 -21.68 -2.30
CA HIS A 221 20.23 -20.68 -3.37
C HIS A 221 19.48 -21.20 -4.61
N ASN A 222 19.78 -22.44 -5.05
CA ASN A 222 19.08 -23.03 -6.19
C ASN A 222 17.59 -23.23 -5.92
N LEU A 223 17.23 -23.72 -4.73
CA LEU A 223 15.83 -23.88 -4.31
C LEU A 223 15.14 -22.51 -4.25
N LYS A 224 15.76 -21.52 -3.62
CA LYS A 224 15.23 -20.16 -3.51
C LYS A 224 14.99 -19.53 -4.88
N ALA A 225 15.95 -19.63 -5.81
CA ALA A 225 15.84 -19.11 -7.17
C ALA A 225 14.74 -19.82 -7.98
N ALA A 226 14.65 -21.16 -7.88
CA ALA A 226 13.59 -21.93 -8.55
C ALA A 226 12.21 -21.58 -8.01
N THR A 227 12.08 -21.42 -6.67
CA THR A 227 10.83 -21.02 -6.01
C THR A 227 10.43 -19.59 -6.44
N PHE A 228 11.38 -18.66 -6.53
CA PHE A 228 11.11 -17.31 -7.00
C PHE A 228 10.57 -17.30 -8.44
N ALA A 229 11.24 -18.01 -9.35
CA ALA A 229 10.80 -18.11 -10.75
C ALA A 229 9.41 -18.75 -10.88
N GLN A 230 9.13 -19.79 -10.09
CA GLN A 230 7.83 -20.44 -10.05
C GLN A 230 6.75 -19.49 -9.48
N ALA A 231 7.05 -18.72 -8.42
CA ALA A 231 6.15 -17.75 -7.83
C ALA A 231 5.68 -16.70 -8.85
N ILE A 232 6.61 -16.14 -9.64
CA ILE A 232 6.26 -15.16 -10.68
C ILE A 232 5.37 -15.78 -11.75
N ARG A 233 5.66 -17.02 -12.17
CA ARG A 233 4.83 -17.73 -13.12
C ARG A 233 3.42 -17.98 -12.58
N GLU A 234 3.29 -18.40 -11.34
CA GLU A 234 1.99 -18.63 -10.71
C GLU A 234 1.21 -17.33 -10.54
N MET A 235 1.87 -16.24 -10.12
CA MET A 235 1.26 -14.91 -10.07
C MET A 235 0.71 -14.51 -11.43
N SER A 236 1.46 -14.70 -12.51
CA SER A 236 1.01 -14.37 -13.87
C SER A 236 -0.26 -15.14 -14.26
N ILE A 237 -0.32 -16.43 -13.95
CA ILE A 237 -1.51 -17.26 -14.22
C ILE A 237 -2.71 -16.80 -13.37
N LEU A 238 -2.48 -16.49 -12.10
CA LEU A 238 -3.55 -16.06 -11.18
C LEU A 238 -4.09 -14.68 -11.56
N VAL A 239 -3.21 -13.74 -11.91
CA VAL A 239 -3.58 -12.40 -12.38
C VAL A 239 -4.42 -12.48 -13.66
N ASP A 240 -3.97 -13.24 -14.65
CA ASP A 240 -4.73 -13.46 -15.90
C ASP A 240 -6.13 -14.03 -15.65
N ARG A 241 -6.22 -15.05 -14.78
CA ARG A 241 -7.50 -15.67 -14.43
C ARG A 241 -8.43 -14.77 -13.62
N ALA A 242 -7.87 -13.82 -12.89
CA ALA A 242 -8.64 -12.82 -12.13
C ALA A 242 -9.10 -11.63 -13.01
N GLY A 243 -8.68 -11.60 -14.29
CA GLY A 243 -9.02 -10.53 -15.23
C GLY A 243 -8.04 -9.35 -15.24
N GLY A 244 -6.87 -9.50 -14.61
CA GLY A 244 -5.75 -8.57 -14.72
C GLY A 244 -4.83 -8.92 -15.90
N HIS A 245 -3.77 -8.16 -16.07
CA HIS A 245 -2.80 -8.37 -17.17
C HIS A 245 -1.71 -9.36 -16.76
N ALA A 246 -1.55 -10.45 -17.51
CA ALA A 246 -0.58 -11.52 -17.22
C ALA A 246 0.87 -11.03 -17.10
N GLU A 247 1.21 -9.88 -17.64
CA GLU A 247 2.52 -9.23 -17.58
C GLU A 247 2.76 -8.40 -16.32
N THR A 248 1.73 -8.00 -15.58
CA THR A 248 1.88 -7.17 -14.37
C THR A 248 2.82 -7.78 -13.33
N PRO A 249 2.83 -9.10 -13.07
CA PRO A 249 3.77 -9.73 -12.15
C PRO A 249 5.25 -9.62 -12.54
N TYR A 250 5.58 -9.36 -13.80
CA TYR A 250 6.97 -9.17 -14.24
C TYR A 250 7.50 -7.75 -13.98
N GLY A 251 6.64 -6.85 -13.50
CA GLY A 251 6.95 -5.46 -13.19
C GLY A 251 7.27 -5.21 -11.71
N LEU A 252 7.09 -3.92 -11.33
CA LEU A 252 7.34 -3.45 -9.96
C LEU A 252 6.43 -4.14 -8.93
N ALA A 253 5.14 -4.32 -9.24
CA ALA A 253 4.17 -4.89 -8.32
C ALA A 253 4.38 -6.38 -8.02
N GLY A 254 4.98 -7.14 -8.96
CA GLY A 254 5.27 -8.56 -8.81
C GLY A 254 6.74 -8.82 -8.45
N VAL A 255 7.61 -8.95 -9.47
CA VAL A 255 9.05 -9.23 -9.31
C VAL A 255 9.69 -8.26 -8.31
N GLY A 256 9.46 -6.96 -8.47
CA GLY A 256 10.07 -5.94 -7.62
C GLY A 256 9.66 -6.09 -6.14
N ASP A 257 8.36 -6.19 -5.88
CA ASP A 257 7.84 -6.26 -4.51
C ASP A 257 8.14 -7.63 -3.85
N LEU A 258 8.16 -8.72 -4.62
CA LEU A 258 8.53 -10.05 -4.11
C LEU A 258 10.04 -10.13 -3.81
N GLU A 259 10.89 -9.55 -4.67
CA GLU A 259 12.34 -9.51 -4.47
C GLU A 259 12.68 -8.81 -3.15
N VAL A 260 12.19 -7.58 -2.99
CA VAL A 260 12.49 -6.78 -1.78
C VAL A 260 11.89 -7.38 -0.50
N THR A 261 10.87 -8.23 -0.61
CA THR A 261 10.24 -8.89 0.53
C THR A 261 10.88 -10.24 0.87
N GLY A 262 11.22 -11.04 -0.12
CA GLY A 262 11.65 -12.43 0.06
C GLY A 262 13.14 -12.69 -0.11
N LEU A 263 13.91 -11.78 -0.75
CA LEU A 263 15.34 -11.97 -1.01
C LEU A 263 16.24 -11.03 -0.20
N SER A 264 15.69 -9.96 0.36
CA SER A 264 16.46 -8.92 1.08
C SER A 264 16.29 -9.03 2.61
N GLY A 265 16.05 -10.23 3.13
CA GLY A 265 15.97 -10.53 4.56
C GLY A 265 17.32 -10.78 5.21
#